data_2e1a0e9c7950bfd5749adcadce0e8203
#
_entry.id   2e1a0e9c7950bfd5749adcadce0e8203
#
_cell.length_a   1.000
_cell.length_b   1.000
_cell.length_c   1.000
_cell.angle_alpha   90.00
_cell.angle_beta   90.00
_cell.angle_gamma   90.00
#
_symmetry.space_group_name_H-M   'P 1'
#
loop_
_entity.id
_entity.type
_entity.pdbx_description
1 polymer ?
#
loop_
_entity_poly.entity_id
_entity_poly.type
_entity_poly.pdbx_seq_one_letter_code
_entity_poly.pdbx_strand_id
1 'polypeptide(L)'
;MLLGAWLHNSIRLAAALGLAILAMQAPAVTREYQAALLQLVRSSDEDIAQRKASAQRFYNIPTDDDERFISQLRAVEPSNAETLAGAFQREKSLHASYDRIERKPELLRPIAAAEDVIVDDRGARRDIAQTVFESYAPQLDLSFAAAIYGLAGLFIGSLIGELVTAAIVPRRHRGVI
;
A
#
# COMPACT_ATOMS: atom_id res chain seq x y z
N MET A 1 5.00 -38.64 25.49
CA MET A 1 3.78 -38.12 24.87
C MET A 1 3.52 -36.64 25.19
N LEU A 2 3.77 -36.13 26.39
CA LEU A 2 3.53 -34.72 26.78
C LEU A 2 4.36 -33.71 26.00
N LEU A 3 5.63 -33.96 25.71
CA LEU A 3 6.52 -33.06 24.95
C LEU A 3 6.04 -32.80 23.50
N GLY A 4 5.55 -33.85 22.82
CA GLY A 4 5.04 -33.68 21.46
C GLY A 4 3.76 -32.84 21.38
N ALA A 5 2.84 -33.04 22.33
CA ALA A 5 1.61 -32.26 22.43
C ALA A 5 1.91 -30.78 22.80
N TRP A 6 2.86 -30.57 23.70
CA TRP A 6 3.30 -29.26 24.13
C TRP A 6 3.94 -28.49 22.94
N LEU A 7 4.86 -29.14 22.24
CA LEU A 7 5.52 -28.54 21.06
C LEU A 7 4.51 -28.16 19.93
N HIS A 8 3.57 -29.07 19.66
CA HIS A 8 2.49 -28.83 18.72
C HIS A 8 1.68 -27.57 19.08
N ASN A 9 1.23 -27.47 20.32
CA ASN A 9 0.45 -26.32 20.79
C ASN A 9 1.28 -25.01 20.76
N SER A 10 2.56 -25.07 21.10
CA SER A 10 3.45 -23.92 21.10
C SER A 10 3.66 -23.37 19.67
N ILE A 11 3.89 -24.25 18.69
CA ILE A 11 4.05 -23.83 17.27
C ILE A 11 2.75 -23.21 16.76
N ARG A 12 1.60 -23.83 17.04
CA ARG A 12 0.31 -23.29 16.63
C ARG A 12 0.03 -21.92 17.25
N LEU A 13 0.31 -21.77 18.55
CA LEU A 13 0.11 -20.50 19.24
C LEU A 13 1.05 -19.41 18.71
N ALA A 14 2.31 -19.74 18.48
CA ALA A 14 3.29 -18.81 17.91
C ALA A 14 2.89 -18.35 16.50
N ALA A 15 2.43 -19.26 15.65
CA ALA A 15 1.93 -18.93 14.32
C ALA A 15 0.67 -18.04 14.40
N ALA A 16 -0.27 -18.37 15.30
CA ALA A 16 -1.49 -17.59 15.49
C ALA A 16 -1.19 -16.16 15.96
N LEU A 17 -0.37 -16.01 17.02
CA LEU A 17 0.00 -14.70 17.55
C LEU A 17 0.87 -13.90 16.59
N GLY A 18 1.82 -14.53 15.91
CA GLY A 18 2.67 -13.87 14.91
C GLY A 18 1.86 -13.29 13.78
N LEU A 19 0.94 -14.06 13.19
CA LEU A 19 0.06 -13.58 12.14
C LEU A 19 -0.97 -12.57 12.62
N ALA A 20 -1.46 -12.68 13.85
CA ALA A 20 -2.33 -11.66 14.45
C ALA A 20 -1.61 -10.31 14.53
N ILE A 21 -0.39 -10.29 15.08
CA ILE A 21 0.42 -9.06 15.19
C ILE A 21 0.72 -8.45 13.81
N LEU A 22 1.09 -9.27 12.83
CA LEU A 22 1.34 -8.81 11.48
C LEU A 22 0.08 -8.23 10.82
N ALA A 23 -1.05 -8.91 10.95
CA ALA A 23 -2.30 -8.46 10.37
C ALA A 23 -2.82 -7.16 11.02
N MET A 24 -2.60 -6.97 12.32
CA MET A 24 -2.94 -5.71 13.01
C MET A 24 -2.18 -4.50 12.46
N GLN A 25 -1.04 -4.68 11.79
CA GLN A 25 -0.28 -3.59 11.18
C GLN A 25 -0.92 -3.09 9.86
N ALA A 26 -1.77 -3.87 9.22
CA ALA A 26 -2.32 -3.53 7.90
C ALA A 26 -3.00 -2.15 7.83
N PRO A 27 -3.85 -1.72 8.78
CA PRO A 27 -4.42 -0.38 8.77
C PRO A 27 -3.38 0.74 8.95
N ALA A 28 -2.36 0.52 9.79
CA ALA A 28 -1.30 1.50 10.04
C ALA A 28 -0.42 1.68 8.80
N VAL A 29 0.03 0.59 8.17
CA VAL A 29 0.80 0.63 6.90
C VAL A 29 -0.02 1.31 5.80
N THR A 30 -1.33 1.07 5.75
CA THR A 30 -2.20 1.70 4.77
C THR A 30 -2.25 3.22 4.96
N ARG A 31 -2.33 3.71 6.18
CA ARG A 31 -2.28 5.16 6.48
C ARG A 31 -0.96 5.79 6.05
N GLU A 32 0.17 5.11 6.31
CA GLU A 32 1.48 5.57 5.84
C GLU A 32 1.56 5.61 4.30
N TYR A 33 1.03 4.59 3.62
CA TYR A 33 0.95 4.57 2.17
C TYR A 33 0.09 5.71 1.62
N GLN A 34 -1.08 5.97 2.21
CA GLN A 34 -1.93 7.11 1.83
C GLN A 34 -1.23 8.46 2.08
N ALA A 35 -0.52 8.60 3.20
CA ALA A 35 0.26 9.80 3.50
C ALA A 35 1.37 10.03 2.46
N ALA A 36 2.08 8.97 2.05
CA ALA A 36 3.11 9.03 1.02
C ALA A 36 2.51 9.42 -0.36
N LEU A 37 1.37 8.84 -0.75
CA LEU A 37 0.65 9.23 -1.97
C LEU A 37 0.27 10.71 -1.94
N LEU A 38 -0.31 11.19 -0.84
CA LEU A 38 -0.75 12.58 -0.71
C LEU A 38 0.44 13.55 -0.73
N GLN A 39 1.56 13.18 -0.12
CA GLN A 39 2.78 13.98 -0.15
C GLN A 39 3.31 14.11 -1.58
N LEU A 40 3.34 13.01 -2.34
CA LEU A 40 3.76 13.02 -3.73
C LEU A 40 2.83 13.82 -4.64
N VAL A 41 1.51 13.75 -4.43
CA VAL A 41 0.54 14.60 -5.13
C VAL A 41 0.85 16.07 -4.89
N ARG A 42 0.97 16.49 -3.61
CA ARG A 42 1.27 17.89 -3.26
C ARG A 42 2.59 18.37 -3.86
N SER A 43 3.63 17.56 -3.78
CA SER A 43 4.93 17.89 -4.37
C SER A 43 4.86 18.01 -5.89
N SER A 44 4.06 17.17 -6.56
CA SER A 44 3.83 17.26 -8.00
C SER A 44 3.04 18.51 -8.39
N ASP A 45 2.00 18.86 -7.63
CA ASP A 45 1.22 20.09 -7.83
C ASP A 45 2.08 21.33 -7.71
N GLU A 46 2.96 21.39 -6.71
CA GLU A 46 3.90 22.50 -6.51
C GLU A 46 4.89 22.63 -7.69
N ASP A 47 5.48 21.52 -8.17
CA ASP A 47 6.39 21.52 -9.33
C ASP A 47 5.65 21.95 -10.61
N ILE A 48 4.45 21.42 -10.85
CA ILE A 48 3.60 21.80 -11.98
C ILE A 48 3.27 23.29 -11.92
N ALA A 49 2.83 23.82 -10.79
CA ALA A 49 2.49 25.22 -10.60
C ALA A 49 3.70 26.13 -10.84
N GLN A 50 4.88 25.76 -10.33
CA GLN A 50 6.11 26.50 -10.55
C GLN A 50 6.51 26.53 -12.04
N ARG A 51 6.41 25.41 -12.75
CA ARG A 51 6.70 25.33 -14.19
C ARG A 51 5.69 26.12 -15.01
N LYS A 52 4.40 26.07 -14.68
CA LYS A 52 3.35 26.91 -15.32
C LYS A 52 3.65 28.40 -15.13
N ALA A 53 3.98 28.82 -13.90
CA ALA A 53 4.32 30.21 -13.62
C ALA A 53 5.57 30.67 -14.38
N SER A 54 6.57 29.81 -14.53
CA SER A 54 7.77 30.09 -15.32
C SER A 54 7.44 30.24 -16.81
N ALA A 55 6.67 29.31 -17.37
CA ALA A 55 6.26 29.39 -18.78
C ALA A 55 5.37 30.62 -19.07
N GLN A 56 4.48 30.99 -18.16
CA GLN A 56 3.71 32.23 -18.26
C GLN A 56 4.62 33.46 -18.30
N ARG A 57 5.62 33.50 -17.44
CA ARG A 57 6.56 34.64 -17.34
C ARG A 57 7.43 34.78 -18.59
N PHE A 58 7.93 33.68 -19.15
CA PHE A 58 8.87 33.72 -20.28
C PHE A 58 8.20 33.71 -21.63
N TYR A 59 7.06 33.03 -21.78
CA TYR A 59 6.40 32.81 -23.05
C TYR A 59 5.00 33.42 -23.13
N ASN A 60 4.51 34.03 -22.03
CA ASN A 60 3.17 34.63 -21.94
C ASN A 60 2.04 33.61 -22.26
N ILE A 61 2.24 32.34 -21.88
CA ILE A 61 1.26 31.26 -22.09
C ILE A 61 0.22 31.32 -20.98
N PRO A 62 -1.12 31.34 -21.29
CA PRO A 62 -2.19 31.24 -20.30
C PRO A 62 -2.13 29.93 -19.53
N THR A 63 -2.42 29.95 -18.22
CA THR A 63 -2.30 28.82 -17.30
C THR A 63 -3.63 28.25 -16.83
N ASP A 64 -4.74 28.71 -17.39
CA ASP A 64 -6.12 28.41 -17.00
C ASP A 64 -6.61 27.02 -17.47
N ASP A 65 -6.01 26.48 -18.54
CA ASP A 65 -6.35 25.18 -19.12
C ASP A 65 -5.08 24.38 -19.40
N ASP A 66 -4.97 23.19 -18.77
CA ASP A 66 -3.78 22.36 -18.83
C ASP A 66 -3.49 21.81 -20.23
N GLU A 67 -4.51 21.40 -20.99
CA GLU A 67 -4.31 20.85 -22.33
C GLU A 67 -3.87 21.94 -23.30
N ARG A 68 -4.52 23.10 -23.23
CA ARG A 68 -4.15 24.28 -24.03
C ARG A 68 -2.75 24.76 -23.65
N PHE A 69 -2.44 24.79 -22.35
CA PHE A 69 -1.14 25.15 -21.86
C PHE A 69 -0.03 24.25 -22.44
N ILE A 70 -0.19 22.93 -22.36
CA ILE A 70 0.75 21.95 -22.91
C ILE A 70 0.90 22.10 -24.42
N SER A 71 -0.20 22.34 -25.16
CA SER A 71 -0.15 22.50 -26.61
C SER A 71 0.63 23.74 -27.01
N GLN A 72 0.45 24.87 -26.34
CA GLN A 72 1.19 26.11 -26.56
C GLN A 72 2.66 25.99 -26.14
N LEU A 73 2.94 25.37 -25.01
CA LEU A 73 4.30 25.12 -24.56
C LEU A 73 5.06 24.21 -25.55
N ARG A 74 4.39 23.22 -26.13
CA ARG A 74 4.98 22.33 -27.14
C ARG A 74 5.44 23.07 -28.40
N ALA A 75 4.78 24.16 -28.73
CA ALA A 75 5.17 24.98 -29.89
C ALA A 75 6.48 25.76 -29.69
N VAL A 76 6.81 26.11 -28.44
CA VAL A 76 8.00 26.89 -28.08
C VAL A 76 9.08 26.06 -27.43
N GLU A 77 8.71 25.04 -26.65
CA GLU A 77 9.63 24.22 -25.87
C GLU A 77 9.16 22.76 -25.80
N PRO A 78 9.30 21.97 -26.88
CA PRO A 78 8.72 20.63 -26.99
C PRO A 78 9.13 19.67 -25.87
N SER A 79 10.42 19.66 -25.49
CA SER A 79 10.96 18.77 -24.47
C SER A 79 10.37 19.04 -23.08
N ASN A 80 10.22 20.32 -22.72
CA ASN A 80 9.60 20.71 -21.45
C ASN A 80 8.10 20.40 -21.45
N ALA A 81 7.40 20.60 -22.58
CA ALA A 81 5.99 20.24 -22.72
C ALA A 81 5.75 18.74 -22.52
N GLU A 82 6.59 17.86 -23.08
CA GLU A 82 6.49 16.40 -22.87
C GLU A 82 6.76 16.01 -21.42
N THR A 83 7.78 16.58 -20.79
CA THR A 83 8.10 16.34 -19.39
C THR A 83 6.94 16.77 -18.48
N LEU A 84 6.36 17.93 -18.74
CA LEU A 84 5.26 18.45 -17.95
C LEU A 84 3.96 17.68 -18.19
N ALA A 85 3.66 17.27 -19.43
CA ALA A 85 2.54 16.38 -19.71
C ALA A 85 2.66 15.04 -18.93
N GLY A 86 3.87 14.48 -18.85
CA GLY A 86 4.15 13.32 -18.02
C GLY A 86 3.94 13.56 -16.53
N ALA A 87 4.29 14.76 -16.04
CA ALA A 87 4.06 15.16 -14.64
C ALA A 87 2.56 15.25 -14.32
N PHE A 88 1.74 15.87 -15.17
CA PHE A 88 0.29 15.92 -15.03
C PHE A 88 -0.34 14.52 -14.99
N GLN A 89 0.08 13.62 -15.89
CA GLN A 89 -0.44 12.25 -15.90
C GLN A 89 -0.08 11.47 -14.64
N ARG A 90 1.12 11.67 -14.12
CA ARG A 90 1.56 11.05 -12.88
C ARG A 90 0.79 11.58 -11.68
N GLU A 91 0.68 12.90 -11.53
CA GLU A 91 -0.10 13.55 -10.48
C GLU A 91 -1.54 13.03 -10.46
N LYS A 92 -2.22 13.08 -11.60
CA LYS A 92 -3.61 12.59 -11.75
C LYS A 92 -3.75 11.11 -11.38
N SER A 93 -2.77 10.28 -11.73
CA SER A 93 -2.75 8.86 -11.37
C SER A 93 -2.59 8.64 -9.87
N LEU A 94 -1.69 9.39 -9.21
CA LEU A 94 -1.47 9.31 -7.77
C LEU A 94 -2.68 9.83 -6.98
N HIS A 95 -3.27 10.93 -7.43
CA HIS A 95 -4.49 11.48 -6.83
C HIS A 95 -5.66 10.50 -6.94
N ALA A 96 -5.85 9.89 -8.11
CA ALA A 96 -6.89 8.86 -8.30
C ALA A 96 -6.69 7.63 -7.41
N SER A 97 -5.43 7.24 -7.15
CA SER A 97 -5.10 6.15 -6.22
C SER A 97 -5.44 6.51 -4.78
N TYR A 98 -5.03 7.70 -4.33
CA TYR A 98 -5.36 8.22 -3.02
C TYR A 98 -6.88 8.25 -2.80
N ASP A 99 -7.62 8.86 -3.73
CA ASP A 99 -9.08 8.99 -3.67
C ASP A 99 -9.80 7.63 -3.64
N ARG A 100 -9.31 6.67 -4.40
CA ARG A 100 -9.88 5.32 -4.45
C ARG A 100 -9.82 4.64 -3.09
N ILE A 101 -8.69 4.78 -2.40
CA ILE A 101 -8.49 4.20 -1.06
C ILE A 101 -9.30 4.98 -0.03
N GLU A 102 -9.26 6.32 -0.07
CA GLU A 102 -9.92 7.19 0.91
C GLU A 102 -11.44 7.03 0.93
N ARG A 103 -12.07 6.82 -0.25
CA ARG A 103 -13.52 6.59 -0.37
C ARG A 103 -13.97 5.24 0.18
N LYS A 104 -13.07 4.31 0.46
CA LYS A 104 -13.44 3.02 1.05
C LYS A 104 -13.66 3.15 2.56
N PRO A 105 -14.60 2.37 3.12
CA PRO A 105 -14.69 2.21 4.58
C PRO A 105 -13.33 1.82 5.17
N GLU A 106 -13.04 2.27 6.37
CA GLU A 106 -11.74 2.08 7.03
C GLU A 106 -11.25 0.63 7.02
N LEU A 107 -12.16 -0.33 7.24
CA LEU A 107 -11.87 -1.77 7.19
C LEU A 107 -11.45 -2.28 5.80
N LEU A 108 -11.86 -1.61 4.73
CA LEU A 108 -11.54 -2.05 3.36
C LEU A 108 -10.37 -1.29 2.75
N ARG A 109 -9.88 -0.24 3.39
CA ARG A 109 -8.74 0.56 2.92
C ARG A 109 -7.46 -0.28 2.73
N PRO A 110 -7.09 -1.20 3.65
CA PRO A 110 -5.92 -2.07 3.43
C PRO A 110 -6.04 -2.96 2.20
N ILE A 111 -7.23 -3.47 1.92
CA ILE A 111 -7.48 -4.28 0.72
C ILE A 111 -7.37 -3.41 -0.54
N ALA A 112 -7.98 -2.22 -0.52
CA ALA A 112 -7.92 -1.29 -1.65
C ALA A 112 -6.48 -0.80 -1.93
N ALA A 113 -5.68 -0.56 -0.88
CA ALA A 113 -4.27 -0.22 -1.03
C ALA A 113 -3.45 -1.37 -1.63
N ALA A 114 -3.69 -2.60 -1.20
CA ALA A 114 -3.06 -3.78 -1.78
C ALA A 114 -3.44 -3.96 -3.26
N GLU A 115 -4.71 -3.80 -3.61
CA GLU A 115 -5.17 -3.82 -5.01
C GLU A 115 -4.48 -2.74 -5.84
N ASP A 116 -4.36 -1.52 -5.31
CA ASP A 116 -3.74 -0.40 -5.99
C ASP A 116 -2.26 -0.68 -6.34
N VAL A 117 -1.53 -1.32 -5.43
CA VAL A 117 -0.12 -1.72 -5.65
C VAL A 117 0.00 -2.89 -6.63
N ILE A 118 -0.92 -3.87 -6.57
CA ILE A 118 -0.89 -5.07 -7.44
C ILE A 118 -1.23 -4.71 -8.89
N VAL A 119 -2.20 -3.82 -9.10
CA VAL A 119 -2.69 -3.41 -10.44
C VAL A 119 -1.78 -2.36 -11.10
N ASP A 120 -0.70 -1.94 -10.44
CA ASP A 120 0.22 -0.94 -10.97
C ASP A 120 1.11 -1.46 -12.10
N ASP A 121 0.72 -1.20 -13.33
CA ASP A 121 1.47 -1.61 -14.54
C ASP A 121 2.81 -0.87 -14.71
N ARG A 122 2.99 0.28 -14.06
CA ARG A 122 4.18 1.15 -14.18
C ARG A 122 5.18 0.98 -13.05
N GLY A 123 4.85 0.27 -12.00
CA GLY A 123 5.71 0.02 -10.84
C GLY A 123 5.83 1.18 -9.84
N ALA A 124 5.38 2.38 -10.19
CA ALA A 124 5.55 3.57 -9.34
C ALA A 124 4.88 3.44 -7.96
N ARG A 125 3.69 2.84 -7.88
CA ARG A 125 2.98 2.59 -6.61
C ARG A 125 3.62 1.48 -5.81
N ARG A 126 4.20 0.50 -6.50
CA ARG A 126 4.98 -0.57 -5.87
C ARG A 126 6.24 0.00 -5.21
N ASP A 127 6.95 0.91 -5.88
CA ASP A 127 8.13 1.58 -5.32
C ASP A 127 7.76 2.42 -4.08
N ILE A 128 6.62 3.13 -4.12
CA ILE A 128 6.09 3.86 -2.96
C ILE A 128 5.77 2.90 -1.82
N ALA A 129 5.07 1.81 -2.09
CA ALA A 129 4.72 0.81 -1.09
C ALA A 129 5.99 0.18 -0.49
N GLN A 130 6.99 -0.14 -1.30
CA GLN A 130 8.26 -0.67 -0.82
C GLN A 130 8.97 0.34 0.10
N THR A 131 9.05 1.61 -0.29
CA THR A 131 9.64 2.67 0.54
C THR A 131 8.91 2.79 1.89
N VAL A 132 7.57 2.73 1.87
CA VAL A 132 6.77 2.73 3.09
C VAL A 132 7.10 1.51 3.97
N PHE A 133 7.16 0.31 3.41
CA PHE A 133 7.50 -0.90 4.17
C PHE A 133 8.92 -0.85 4.75
N GLU A 134 9.90 -0.33 4.01
CA GLU A 134 11.29 -0.20 4.47
C GLU A 134 11.46 0.83 5.59
N SER A 135 10.66 1.90 5.58
CA SER A 135 10.68 2.96 6.59
C SER A 135 9.71 2.73 7.75
N TYR A 136 8.82 1.74 7.63
CA TYR A 136 7.76 1.49 8.60
C TYR A 136 8.31 1.01 9.94
N ALA A 137 8.00 1.73 11.00
CA ALA A 137 8.24 1.28 12.37
C ALA A 137 6.95 0.66 12.94
N PRO A 138 6.93 -0.63 13.30
CA PRO A 138 5.75 -1.28 13.86
C PRO A 138 5.24 -0.53 15.09
N GLN A 139 3.96 -0.17 15.08
CA GLN A 139 3.29 0.54 16.16
C GLN A 139 2.09 -0.26 16.65
N LEU A 140 1.79 -0.18 17.94
CA LEU A 140 0.56 -0.73 18.48
C LEU A 140 -0.61 0.21 18.14
N ASP A 141 -1.35 -0.16 17.10
CA ASP A 141 -2.61 0.51 16.74
C ASP A 141 -3.77 -0.25 17.40
N LEU A 142 -4.45 0.40 18.33
CA LEU A 142 -5.62 -0.15 19.03
C LEU A 142 -6.93 0.26 18.37
N SER A 143 -6.93 0.53 17.06
CA SER A 143 -8.14 0.83 16.31
C SER A 143 -9.04 -0.40 16.17
N PHE A 144 -10.33 -0.17 15.95
CA PHE A 144 -11.29 -1.23 15.66
C PHE A 144 -10.91 -2.04 14.41
N ALA A 145 -10.39 -1.36 13.39
CA ALA A 145 -9.88 -2.00 12.19
C ALA A 145 -8.71 -2.95 12.51
N ALA A 146 -7.71 -2.50 13.28
CA ALA A 146 -6.59 -3.33 13.69
C ALA A 146 -7.03 -4.56 14.48
N ALA A 147 -8.03 -4.42 15.38
CA ALA A 147 -8.58 -5.55 16.12
C ALA A 147 -9.22 -6.60 15.19
N ILE A 148 -10.00 -6.19 14.19
CA ILE A 148 -10.61 -7.12 13.22
C ILE A 148 -9.53 -7.83 12.39
N TYR A 149 -8.54 -7.09 11.86
CA TYR A 149 -7.42 -7.69 11.15
C TYR A 149 -6.61 -8.63 12.02
N GLY A 150 -6.38 -8.29 13.29
CA GLY A 150 -5.73 -9.15 14.27
C GLY A 150 -6.47 -10.47 14.52
N LEU A 151 -7.81 -10.40 14.67
CA LEU A 151 -8.65 -11.60 14.80
C LEU A 151 -8.59 -12.48 13.54
N ALA A 152 -8.64 -11.89 12.35
CA ALA A 152 -8.50 -12.62 11.10
C ALA A 152 -7.10 -13.28 10.99
N GLY A 153 -6.04 -12.55 11.34
CA GLY A 153 -4.68 -13.06 11.39
C GLY A 153 -4.51 -14.22 12.40
N LEU A 154 -5.10 -14.11 13.58
CA LEU A 154 -5.10 -15.15 14.59
C LEU A 154 -5.78 -16.43 14.08
N PHE A 155 -6.91 -16.30 13.40
CA PHE A 155 -7.63 -17.44 12.81
C PHE A 155 -6.81 -18.10 11.70
N ILE A 156 -6.30 -17.33 10.75
CA ILE A 156 -5.45 -17.84 9.66
C ILE A 156 -4.17 -18.47 10.22
N GLY A 157 -3.52 -17.81 11.17
CA GLY A 157 -2.31 -18.31 11.82
C GLY A 157 -2.52 -19.63 12.56
N SER A 158 -3.68 -19.80 13.19
CA SER A 158 -4.06 -21.08 13.82
C SER A 158 -4.19 -22.21 12.80
N LEU A 159 -4.80 -21.92 11.62
CA LEU A 159 -4.93 -22.89 10.53
C LEU A 159 -3.55 -23.27 9.95
N ILE A 160 -2.70 -22.28 9.72
CA ILE A 160 -1.35 -22.53 9.20
C ILE A 160 -0.53 -23.32 10.22
N GLY A 161 -0.60 -22.96 11.51
CA GLY A 161 0.08 -23.69 12.57
C GLY A 161 -0.36 -25.16 12.66
N GLU A 162 -1.64 -25.44 12.46
CA GLU A 162 -2.17 -26.81 12.40
C GLU A 162 -1.62 -27.58 11.19
N LEU A 163 -1.58 -26.94 10.00
CA LEU A 163 -1.03 -27.54 8.79
C LEU A 163 0.47 -27.85 8.93
N VAL A 164 1.23 -26.92 9.46
CA VAL A 164 2.68 -27.09 9.70
C VAL A 164 2.94 -28.23 10.66
N THR A 165 2.21 -28.27 11.78
CA THR A 165 2.38 -29.35 12.78
C THR A 165 1.91 -30.70 12.26
N ALA A 166 0.87 -30.76 11.44
CA ALA A 166 0.41 -31.98 10.79
C ALA A 166 1.44 -32.55 9.79
N ALA A 167 2.23 -31.66 9.15
CA ALA A 167 3.29 -32.07 8.24
C ALA A 167 4.56 -32.56 8.98
N ILE A 168 4.87 -31.97 10.14
CA ILE A 168 6.10 -32.30 10.91
C ILE A 168 5.90 -33.53 11.85
N VAL A 169 4.69 -33.67 12.41
CA VAL A 169 4.37 -34.76 13.32
C VAL A 169 3.52 -35.80 12.61
N PRO A 170 4.10 -36.89 12.05
CA PRO A 170 3.32 -37.91 11.38
C PRO A 170 2.32 -38.52 12.37
N ARG A 171 1.04 -38.48 12.02
CA ARG A 171 -0.02 -39.17 12.75
C ARG A 171 0.30 -40.65 12.74
N ARG A 172 0.74 -41.21 13.87
CA ARG A 172 0.78 -42.65 14.06
C ARG A 172 -0.65 -43.15 13.87
N HIS A 173 -0.90 -43.82 12.74
CA HIS A 173 -2.12 -44.62 12.59
C HIS A 173 -2.22 -45.53 13.81
N ARG A 174 -3.19 -45.30 14.66
CA ARG A 174 -3.65 -46.32 15.63
C ARG A 174 -4.21 -47.44 14.74
N GLY A 175 -3.39 -48.48 14.53
CA GLY A 175 -3.89 -49.72 14.01
C GLY A 175 -4.96 -50.21 15.00
N VAL A 176 -6.18 -50.29 14.49
CA VAL A 176 -7.27 -51.03 15.15
C VAL A 176 -6.90 -52.48 14.95
N ILE A 177 -6.57 -53.14 16.06
CA ILE A 177 -6.58 -54.61 16.19
C ILE A 177 -7.89 -54.96 16.90
#